data_11eb43cff12590c5a288965931fb3228
#
_entry.id   11eb43cff12590c5a288965931fb3228
#
_cell.length_a   1.000
_cell.length_b   1.000
_cell.length_c   1.000
_cell.angle_alpha   90.00
_cell.angle_beta   90.00
_cell.angle_gamma   90.00
#
_symmetry.space_group_name_H-M   'P 1'
#
loop_
_entity.id
_entity.type
_entity.pdbx_description
1 polymer ?
#
loop_
_entity_poly.entity_id
_entity_poly.type
_entity_poly.pdbx_seq_one_letter_code
_entity_poly.pdbx_strand_id
1 'polypeptide(L)'
;IPRKCPNCQSEKIRFLGTGTQKVQEELETLLPDAKILRMDVDTTRRKGSYKKILDSFGNHQADILLGTQMIAKGLDFPNVTLVGVINADTALSLPDFNSSEKTFDLLTQVAGRAGRAEKTGRVMIQTYNPENYAIKLAQSQDYEGFYRKEMQVRFQGNYPPFFYTTLITITSKNEQSAAKEAFVIKRKL
;
A
#
# COMPACT_ATOMS: atom_id res chain seq x y z
N ILE A 1 20.66 -9.44 1.02
CA ILE A 1 20.35 -9.74 -0.40
C ILE A 1 21.68 -9.91 -1.12
N PRO A 2 21.88 -10.97 -1.91
CA PRO A 2 23.10 -11.16 -2.64
C PRO A 2 23.32 -10.04 -3.67
N ARG A 3 24.58 -9.66 -3.89
CA ARG A 3 24.93 -8.60 -4.86
C ARG A 3 24.73 -9.07 -6.32
N LYS A 4 24.70 -10.38 -6.54
CA LYS A 4 24.49 -11.02 -7.86
C LYS A 4 23.39 -12.06 -7.75
N CYS A 5 22.60 -12.20 -8.80
CA CYS A 5 21.61 -13.26 -8.89
C CYS A 5 22.28 -14.66 -8.83
N PRO A 6 21.88 -15.55 -7.93
CA PRO A 6 22.49 -16.87 -7.85
C PRO A 6 22.27 -17.72 -9.12
N ASN A 7 21.20 -17.46 -9.89
CA ASN A 7 20.87 -18.22 -11.09
C ASN A 7 21.54 -17.66 -12.36
N CYS A 8 21.42 -16.34 -12.63
CA CYS A 8 21.91 -15.76 -13.88
C CYS A 8 23.13 -14.84 -13.69
N GLN A 9 23.70 -14.74 -12.49
CA GLN A 9 24.86 -13.92 -12.11
C GLN A 9 24.70 -12.43 -12.42
N SER A 10 23.48 -11.96 -12.74
CA SER A 10 23.21 -10.55 -13.03
C SER A 10 23.45 -9.69 -11.81
N GLU A 11 24.14 -8.57 -11.98
CA GLU A 11 24.34 -7.53 -10.97
C GLU A 11 23.17 -6.54 -10.90
N LYS A 12 22.16 -6.70 -11.77
CA LYS A 12 20.97 -5.84 -11.83
C LYS A 12 19.94 -6.18 -10.77
N ILE A 13 20.32 -6.84 -9.67
CA ILE A 13 19.45 -7.03 -8.52
C ILE A 13 19.30 -5.68 -7.83
N ARG A 14 18.07 -5.18 -7.81
CA ARG A 14 17.71 -3.95 -7.08
C ARG A 14 16.78 -4.30 -5.94
N PHE A 15 16.88 -3.54 -4.86
CA PHE A 15 15.86 -3.55 -3.83
C PHE A 15 14.57 -3.02 -4.44
N LEU A 16 13.56 -3.88 -4.55
CA LEU A 16 12.21 -3.47 -4.90
C LEU A 16 11.52 -3.02 -3.61
N GLY A 17 11.10 -1.79 -3.59
CA GLY A 17 10.42 -1.17 -2.46
C GLY A 17 11.14 0.11 -2.03
N THR A 18 10.40 1.19 -2.08
CA THR A 18 10.88 2.48 -1.62
C THR A 18 10.45 2.60 -0.16
N GLY A 19 11.38 2.36 0.76
CA GLY A 19 11.14 2.58 2.19
C GLY A 19 10.93 4.07 2.48
N THR A 20 10.14 4.39 3.49
CA THR A 20 9.85 5.77 3.92
C THR A 20 11.11 6.59 4.16
N GLN A 21 12.17 5.95 4.67
CA GLN A 21 13.47 6.62 4.88
C GLN A 21 14.09 7.11 3.57
N LYS A 22 14.11 6.28 2.55
CA LYS A 22 14.67 6.67 1.24
C LYS A 22 13.86 7.79 0.59
N VAL A 23 12.54 7.73 0.70
CA VAL A 23 11.67 8.82 0.21
C VAL A 23 11.94 10.11 0.95
N GLN A 24 12.16 10.05 2.27
CA GLN A 24 12.52 11.22 3.06
C GLN A 24 13.83 11.84 2.56
N GLU A 25 14.89 11.04 2.39
CA GLU A 25 16.20 11.50 1.89
C GLU A 25 16.10 12.15 0.50
N GLU A 26 15.29 11.57 -0.39
CA GLU A 26 15.05 12.15 -1.72
C GLU A 26 14.26 13.48 -1.64
N LEU A 27 13.24 13.55 -0.79
CA LEU A 27 12.46 14.76 -0.59
C LEU A 27 13.29 15.89 0.05
N GLU A 28 14.14 15.59 1.04
CA GLU A 28 15.05 16.54 1.66
C GLU A 28 16.05 17.12 0.64
N THR A 29 16.46 16.31 -0.34
CA THR A 29 17.32 16.76 -1.43
C THR A 29 16.59 17.66 -2.43
N LEU A 30 15.33 17.32 -2.77
CA LEU A 30 14.52 18.05 -3.74
C LEU A 30 13.92 19.33 -3.16
N LEU A 31 13.61 19.34 -1.87
CA LEU A 31 12.93 20.39 -1.15
C LEU A 31 13.67 20.72 0.16
N PRO A 32 14.88 21.33 0.06
CA PRO A 32 15.76 21.52 1.22
C PRO A 32 15.17 22.42 2.32
N ASP A 33 14.24 23.30 1.96
CA ASP A 33 13.58 24.21 2.91
C ASP A 33 12.33 23.58 3.57
N ALA A 34 11.86 22.44 3.07
CA ALA A 34 10.65 21.80 3.59
C ALA A 34 10.93 20.95 4.84
N LYS A 35 10.12 21.12 5.86
CA LYS A 35 10.17 20.29 7.07
C LYS A 35 9.35 19.02 6.86
N ILE A 36 10.01 17.88 6.95
CA ILE A 36 9.42 16.58 6.72
C ILE A 36 9.27 15.82 8.03
N LEU A 37 8.06 15.38 8.34
CA LEU A 37 7.79 14.45 9.43
C LEU A 37 7.54 13.06 8.86
N ARG A 38 8.26 12.06 9.39
CA ARG A 38 8.07 10.66 9.02
C ARG A 38 7.27 9.92 10.08
N MET A 39 6.25 9.19 9.64
CA MET A 39 5.38 8.37 10.47
C MET A 39 5.31 6.93 9.93
N ASP A 40 6.11 6.07 10.49
CA ASP A 40 6.16 4.63 10.20
C ASP A 40 6.31 3.81 11.49
N VAL A 41 6.44 2.51 11.37
CA VAL A 41 6.59 1.60 12.51
C VAL A 41 7.81 1.95 13.35
N ASP A 42 8.91 2.40 12.74
CA ASP A 42 10.15 2.71 13.46
C ASP A 42 10.03 4.01 14.27
N THR A 43 9.41 5.03 13.69
CA THR A 43 9.23 6.34 14.34
C THR A 43 8.13 6.34 15.39
N THR A 44 7.19 5.38 15.31
CA THR A 44 6.02 5.31 16.21
C THR A 44 6.13 4.26 17.32
N ARG A 45 7.27 3.56 17.46
CA ARG A 45 7.48 2.52 18.49
C ARG A 45 7.30 3.03 19.93
N ARG A 46 7.66 4.26 20.23
CA ARG A 46 7.55 4.83 21.58
C ARG A 46 6.13 5.28 21.86
N LYS A 47 5.61 4.95 23.05
CA LYS A 47 4.28 5.39 23.48
C LYS A 47 4.16 6.93 23.36
N GLY A 48 3.11 7.39 22.69
CA GLY A 48 2.84 8.81 22.48
C GLY A 48 3.54 9.46 21.28
N SER A 49 4.50 8.80 20.59
CA SER A 49 5.16 9.35 19.40
C SER A 49 4.18 9.60 18.26
N TYR A 50 3.24 8.68 18.04
CA TYR A 50 2.18 8.83 17.05
C TYR A 50 1.42 10.16 17.23
N LYS A 51 0.91 10.39 18.45
CA LYS A 51 0.17 11.62 18.75
C LYS A 51 1.03 12.88 18.56
N LYS A 52 2.28 12.85 19.04
CA LYS A 52 3.20 13.99 18.88
C LYS A 52 3.44 14.37 17.42
N ILE A 53 3.63 13.38 16.54
CA ILE A 53 3.84 13.62 15.10
C ILE A 53 2.60 14.27 14.51
N LEU A 54 1.40 13.78 14.84
CA LEU A 54 0.15 14.33 14.34
C LEU A 54 -0.13 15.74 14.85
N ASP A 55 0.07 15.98 16.15
CA ASP A 55 -0.10 17.30 16.76
C ASP A 55 0.87 18.30 16.11
N SER A 56 2.11 17.89 15.87
CA SER A 56 3.14 18.72 15.21
C SER A 56 2.74 19.09 13.79
N PHE A 57 2.25 18.12 13.01
CA PHE A 57 1.80 18.37 11.64
C PHE A 57 0.51 19.22 11.62
N GLY A 58 -0.45 18.91 12.47
CA GLY A 58 -1.70 19.68 12.60
C GLY A 58 -1.47 21.14 13.01
N ASN A 59 -0.43 21.41 13.80
CA ASN A 59 0.00 22.74 14.21
C ASN A 59 0.93 23.44 13.20
N HIS A 60 1.02 22.95 11.98
CA HIS A 60 1.85 23.51 10.89
C HIS A 60 3.36 23.63 11.23
N GLN A 61 3.87 22.74 12.07
CA GLN A 61 5.30 22.68 12.39
C GLN A 61 6.10 21.91 11.35
N ALA A 62 5.42 21.29 10.39
CA ALA A 62 6.01 20.63 9.23
C ALA A 62 5.14 20.80 7.99
N ASP A 63 5.78 20.75 6.84
CA ASP A 63 5.18 20.95 5.52
C ASP A 63 4.74 19.64 4.89
N ILE A 64 5.44 18.53 5.19
CA ILE A 64 5.20 17.23 4.63
C ILE A 64 5.06 16.19 5.75
N LEU A 65 3.98 15.40 5.70
CA LEU A 65 3.83 14.18 6.49
C LEU A 65 4.03 12.98 5.57
N LEU A 66 5.12 12.27 5.78
CA LEU A 66 5.47 11.07 5.03
C LEU A 66 5.19 9.82 5.87
N GLY A 67 4.55 8.82 5.31
CA GLY A 67 4.32 7.58 6.04
C GLY A 67 3.78 6.45 5.18
N THR A 68 3.43 5.37 5.84
CA THR A 68 2.78 4.20 5.24
C THR A 68 1.26 4.33 5.31
N GLN A 69 0.54 3.24 5.10
CA GLN A 69 -0.93 3.20 5.23
C GLN A 69 -1.46 3.73 6.57
N MET A 70 -0.61 3.86 7.59
CA MET A 70 -1.00 4.41 8.90
C MET A 70 -1.52 5.85 8.81
N ILE A 71 -1.01 6.64 7.86
CA ILE A 71 -1.46 8.03 7.67
C ILE A 71 -2.76 8.14 6.88
N ALA A 72 -3.20 7.06 6.20
CA ALA A 72 -4.45 7.05 5.46
C ALA A 72 -5.67 6.93 6.38
N LYS A 73 -5.51 6.36 7.58
CA LYS A 73 -6.62 6.05 8.48
C LYS A 73 -6.81 7.12 9.55
N GLY A 74 -8.05 7.66 9.62
CA GLY A 74 -8.50 8.45 10.79
C GLY A 74 -7.91 9.85 10.96
N LEU A 75 -7.05 10.32 10.07
CA LEU A 75 -6.45 11.65 10.17
C LEU A 75 -7.26 12.66 9.38
N ASP A 76 -7.56 13.78 10.00
CA ASP A 76 -8.23 14.91 9.36
C ASP A 76 -7.36 16.17 9.47
N PHE A 77 -6.81 16.58 8.32
CA PHE A 77 -6.01 17.79 8.21
C PHE A 77 -6.63 18.71 7.15
N PRO A 78 -7.42 19.71 7.55
CA PRO A 78 -8.19 20.55 6.62
C PRO A 78 -7.31 21.37 5.66
N ASN A 79 -6.04 21.58 6.03
CA ASN A 79 -5.10 22.37 5.22
C ASN A 79 -4.23 21.55 4.27
N VAL A 80 -4.45 20.24 4.16
CA VAL A 80 -3.73 19.41 3.20
C VAL A 80 -4.24 19.67 1.80
N THR A 81 -3.38 20.20 0.93
CA THR A 81 -3.67 20.53 -0.46
C THR A 81 -3.20 19.49 -1.45
N LEU A 82 -2.25 18.63 -1.06
CA LEU A 82 -1.72 17.57 -1.90
C LEU A 82 -1.57 16.27 -1.12
N VAL A 83 -2.08 15.19 -1.68
CA VAL A 83 -1.80 13.84 -1.20
C VAL A 83 -1.15 13.03 -2.31
N GLY A 84 0.02 12.47 -2.04
CA GLY A 84 0.78 11.63 -2.97
C GLY A 84 0.78 10.15 -2.55
N VAL A 85 0.37 9.26 -3.44
CA VAL A 85 0.55 7.81 -3.30
C VAL A 85 1.70 7.40 -4.20
N ILE A 86 2.87 7.11 -3.60
CA ILE A 86 4.13 6.89 -4.33
C ILE A 86 4.14 5.53 -5.03
N ASN A 87 3.42 4.54 -4.51
CA ASN A 87 3.33 3.22 -5.12
C ASN A 87 1.99 2.55 -4.74
N ALA A 88 1.06 2.56 -5.69
CA ALA A 88 -0.23 1.87 -5.52
C ALA A 88 -0.14 0.37 -5.84
N ASP A 89 0.89 -0.08 -6.56
CA ASP A 89 1.01 -1.46 -7.05
C ASP A 89 1.41 -2.44 -5.97
N THR A 90 2.05 -1.99 -4.89
CA THR A 90 2.48 -2.87 -3.80
C THR A 90 1.31 -3.63 -3.19
N ALA A 91 0.18 -2.98 -2.97
CA ALA A 91 -1.02 -3.62 -2.42
C ALA A 91 -1.69 -4.54 -3.45
N LEU A 92 -1.72 -4.11 -4.73
CA LEU A 92 -2.28 -4.90 -5.83
C LEU A 92 -1.50 -6.19 -6.11
N SER A 93 -0.19 -6.19 -5.87
CA SER A 93 0.70 -7.32 -6.16
C SER A 93 0.71 -8.38 -5.06
N LEU A 94 -0.02 -8.19 -3.97
CA LEU A 94 -0.13 -9.21 -2.94
C LEU A 94 -0.94 -10.41 -3.46
N PRO A 95 -0.51 -11.65 -3.18
CA PRO A 95 -1.24 -12.86 -3.56
C PRO A 95 -2.44 -13.09 -2.62
N ASP A 96 -3.37 -12.16 -2.63
CA ASP A 96 -4.57 -12.15 -1.80
C ASP A 96 -5.75 -11.74 -2.68
N PHE A 97 -6.84 -12.50 -2.63
CA PHE A 97 -8.03 -12.20 -3.43
C PHE A 97 -8.66 -10.84 -3.07
N ASN A 98 -8.38 -10.30 -1.88
CA ASN A 98 -8.82 -8.97 -1.43
C ASN A 98 -7.86 -7.83 -1.84
N SER A 99 -6.80 -8.09 -2.59
CA SER A 99 -5.79 -7.07 -2.88
C SER A 99 -6.35 -5.86 -3.63
N SER A 100 -7.27 -6.08 -4.59
CA SER A 100 -7.96 -5.01 -5.32
C SER A 100 -8.88 -4.21 -4.42
N GLU A 101 -9.65 -4.86 -3.54
CA GLU A 101 -10.54 -4.21 -2.58
C GLU A 101 -9.75 -3.34 -1.60
N LYS A 102 -8.68 -3.90 -1.00
CA LYS A 102 -7.81 -3.15 -0.09
C LYS A 102 -7.17 -1.94 -0.75
N THR A 103 -6.83 -2.07 -2.04
CA THR A 103 -6.27 -0.96 -2.82
C THR A 103 -7.31 0.10 -3.09
N PHE A 104 -8.50 -0.29 -3.55
CA PHE A 104 -9.62 0.63 -3.77
C PHE A 104 -9.96 1.41 -2.51
N ASP A 105 -10.12 0.72 -1.39
CA ASP A 105 -10.43 1.33 -0.08
C ASP A 105 -9.35 2.32 0.35
N LEU A 106 -8.08 1.94 0.23
CA LEU A 106 -6.96 2.80 0.57
C LEU A 106 -6.96 4.08 -0.28
N LEU A 107 -7.09 3.94 -1.60
CA LEU A 107 -7.06 5.07 -2.53
C LEU A 107 -8.26 6.00 -2.31
N THR A 108 -9.44 5.45 -2.06
CA THR A 108 -10.66 6.23 -1.77
C THR A 108 -10.53 6.98 -0.44
N GLN A 109 -9.98 6.33 0.61
CA GLN A 109 -9.71 6.98 1.88
C GLN A 109 -8.73 8.15 1.72
N VAL A 110 -7.65 7.94 0.95
CA VAL A 110 -6.63 8.96 0.68
C VAL A 110 -7.22 10.11 -0.14
N ALA A 111 -8.04 9.81 -1.14
CA ALA A 111 -8.71 10.82 -1.96
C ALA A 111 -9.61 11.74 -1.11
N GLY A 112 -10.30 11.19 -0.13
CA GLY A 112 -11.13 11.96 0.79
C GLY A 112 -10.37 12.85 1.79
N ARG A 113 -9.02 12.87 1.76
CA ARG A 113 -8.19 13.69 2.66
C ARG A 113 -7.74 15.02 2.07
N ALA A 114 -7.74 15.14 0.76
CA ALA A 114 -7.35 16.37 0.08
C ALA A 114 -8.53 17.32 -0.08
N GLY A 115 -8.34 18.61 0.27
CA GLY A 115 -9.28 19.67 -0.08
C GLY A 115 -10.58 19.73 0.72
N ARG A 116 -10.52 19.63 2.05
CA ARG A 116 -11.71 19.75 2.92
C ARG A 116 -12.07 21.16 3.39
N ALA A 117 -11.17 22.11 3.19
CA ALA A 117 -11.43 23.52 3.49
C ALA A 117 -11.69 24.30 2.18
N GLU A 118 -11.57 25.60 2.20
CA GLU A 118 -11.71 26.47 1.02
C GLU A 118 -10.68 26.20 -0.10
N LYS A 119 -9.69 25.34 0.16
CA LYS A 119 -8.62 25.00 -0.79
C LYS A 119 -8.93 23.74 -1.57
N THR A 120 -8.83 23.81 -2.89
CA THR A 120 -8.94 22.65 -3.77
C THR A 120 -7.76 21.69 -3.52
N GLY A 121 -8.07 20.47 -3.10
CA GLY A 121 -7.06 19.44 -2.89
C GLY A 121 -6.77 18.64 -4.16
N ARG A 122 -5.53 18.19 -4.29
CA ARG A 122 -5.10 17.28 -5.35
C ARG A 122 -4.67 15.94 -4.77
N VAL A 123 -4.98 14.86 -5.48
CA VAL A 123 -4.46 13.52 -5.19
C VAL A 123 -3.67 13.05 -6.40
N MET A 124 -2.45 12.62 -6.17
CA MET A 124 -1.58 12.04 -7.19
C MET A 124 -1.28 10.59 -6.84
N ILE A 125 -1.56 9.68 -7.77
CA ILE A 125 -1.34 8.25 -7.60
C ILE A 125 -0.31 7.80 -8.61
N GLN A 126 0.83 7.32 -8.15
CA GLN A 126 1.84 6.71 -8.99
C GLN A 126 1.60 5.21 -9.08
N THR A 127 1.54 4.68 -10.30
CA THR A 127 1.30 3.27 -10.57
C THR A 127 1.92 2.86 -11.91
N TYR A 128 2.34 1.60 -12.02
CA TYR A 128 2.73 0.98 -13.29
C TYR A 128 1.53 0.42 -14.07
N ASN A 129 0.37 0.31 -13.40
CA ASN A 129 -0.85 -0.25 -14.01
C ASN A 129 -2.05 0.70 -13.87
N PRO A 130 -2.05 1.87 -14.53
CA PRO A 130 -3.10 2.86 -14.43
C PRO A 130 -4.46 2.35 -14.95
N GLU A 131 -4.44 1.31 -15.80
CA GLU A 131 -5.64 0.70 -16.36
C GLU A 131 -6.34 -0.29 -15.41
N ASN A 132 -5.74 -0.60 -14.26
CA ASN A 132 -6.34 -1.48 -13.26
C ASN A 132 -7.67 -0.89 -12.78
N TYR A 133 -8.74 -1.71 -12.79
CA TYR A 133 -10.10 -1.26 -12.46
C TYR A 133 -10.20 -0.70 -11.03
N ALA A 134 -9.44 -1.23 -10.06
CA ALA A 134 -9.46 -0.70 -8.69
C ALA A 134 -8.91 0.73 -8.62
N ILE A 135 -7.86 1.03 -9.40
CA ILE A 135 -7.28 2.37 -9.48
C ILE A 135 -8.20 3.33 -10.22
N LYS A 136 -8.73 2.93 -11.41
CA LYS A 136 -9.62 3.77 -12.20
C LYS A 136 -10.89 4.13 -11.44
N LEU A 137 -11.51 3.16 -10.80
CA LEU A 137 -12.77 3.38 -10.09
C LEU A 137 -12.55 4.12 -8.76
N ALA A 138 -11.38 3.97 -8.12
CA ALA A 138 -11.01 4.80 -6.98
C ALA A 138 -10.79 6.27 -7.37
N GLN A 139 -10.24 6.54 -8.56
CA GLN A 139 -10.07 7.90 -9.08
C GLN A 139 -11.40 8.64 -9.25
N SER A 140 -12.44 7.94 -9.70
CA SER A 140 -13.80 8.48 -9.84
C SER A 140 -14.64 8.32 -8.57
N GLN A 141 -14.13 7.67 -7.52
CA GLN A 141 -14.86 7.29 -6.31
C GLN A 141 -16.13 6.47 -6.59
N ASP A 142 -16.11 5.69 -7.68
CA ASP A 142 -17.24 4.85 -8.12
C ASP A 142 -17.25 3.52 -7.38
N TYR A 143 -17.83 3.52 -6.18
CA TYR A 143 -17.97 2.30 -5.36
C TYR A 143 -18.85 1.25 -6.05
N GLU A 144 -19.96 1.66 -6.65
CA GLU A 144 -20.91 0.73 -7.29
C GLU A 144 -20.28 0.03 -8.50
N GLY A 145 -19.52 0.78 -9.31
CA GLY A 145 -18.77 0.22 -10.43
C GLY A 145 -17.69 -0.74 -9.94
N PHE A 146 -16.99 -0.38 -8.86
CA PHE A 146 -15.98 -1.25 -8.23
C PHE A 146 -16.62 -2.54 -7.71
N TYR A 147 -17.70 -2.44 -6.94
CA TYR A 147 -18.40 -3.60 -6.38
C TYR A 147 -18.82 -4.58 -7.48
N ARG A 148 -19.47 -4.08 -8.55
CA ARG A 148 -19.90 -4.94 -9.67
C ARG A 148 -18.73 -5.64 -10.34
N LYS A 149 -17.63 -4.92 -10.58
CA LYS A 149 -16.45 -5.49 -11.22
C LYS A 149 -15.74 -6.50 -10.34
N GLU A 150 -15.57 -6.17 -9.06
CA GLU A 150 -14.95 -7.05 -8.06
C GLU A 150 -15.74 -8.34 -7.89
N MET A 151 -17.07 -8.27 -7.77
CA MET A 151 -17.91 -9.45 -7.66
C MET A 151 -17.82 -10.35 -8.89
N GLN A 152 -17.76 -9.77 -10.10
CA GLN A 152 -17.53 -10.55 -11.33
C GLN A 152 -16.19 -11.29 -11.29
N VAL A 153 -15.12 -10.61 -10.90
CA VAL A 153 -13.78 -11.21 -10.80
C VAL A 153 -13.75 -12.34 -9.77
N ARG A 154 -14.37 -12.12 -8.60
CA ARG A 154 -14.45 -13.13 -7.54
C ARG A 154 -15.25 -14.36 -7.98
N PHE A 155 -16.36 -14.16 -8.67
CA PHE A 155 -17.15 -15.28 -9.19
C PHE A 155 -16.33 -16.10 -10.20
N GLN A 156 -15.66 -15.45 -11.14
CA GLN A 156 -14.81 -16.13 -12.14
C GLN A 156 -13.59 -16.82 -11.53
N GLY A 157 -13.03 -16.25 -10.47
CA GLY A 157 -11.87 -16.78 -9.75
C GLY A 157 -12.21 -17.84 -8.69
N ASN A 158 -13.49 -18.19 -8.51
CA ASN A 158 -13.94 -19.07 -7.44
C ASN A 158 -13.57 -18.56 -6.04
N TYR A 159 -13.77 -17.26 -5.79
CA TYR A 159 -13.47 -16.61 -4.51
C TYR A 159 -14.73 -16.28 -3.69
N PRO A 160 -14.57 -16.04 -2.39
CA PRO A 160 -15.66 -15.52 -1.56
C PRO A 160 -16.24 -14.19 -2.11
N PRO A 161 -17.53 -13.96 -1.97
CA PRO A 161 -18.52 -14.70 -1.17
C PRO A 161 -19.17 -15.89 -1.89
N PHE A 162 -18.85 -16.13 -3.15
CA PHE A 162 -19.49 -17.16 -3.97
C PHE A 162 -19.01 -18.58 -3.63
N PHE A 163 -17.75 -18.70 -3.21
CA PHE A 163 -17.10 -19.96 -2.89
C PHE A 163 -16.37 -19.87 -1.56
N TYR A 164 -16.27 -20.99 -0.87
CA TYR A 164 -15.44 -21.10 0.32
C TYR A 164 -14.01 -21.43 -0.08
N THR A 165 -13.07 -20.70 0.46
CA THR A 165 -11.63 -20.92 0.22
C THR A 165 -10.90 -21.14 1.53
N THR A 166 -9.95 -22.06 1.54
CA THR A 166 -9.07 -22.32 2.68
C THR A 166 -7.62 -22.26 2.22
N LEU A 167 -6.83 -21.40 2.87
CA LEU A 167 -5.39 -21.36 2.65
C LEU A 167 -4.69 -22.30 3.61
N ILE A 168 -4.01 -23.33 3.06
CA ILE A 168 -3.18 -24.24 3.84
C ILE A 168 -1.73 -23.87 3.60
N THR A 169 -1.06 -23.35 4.64
CA THR A 169 0.36 -22.98 4.57
C THR A 169 1.22 -24.08 5.18
N ILE A 170 2.15 -24.59 4.40
CA ILE A 170 3.10 -25.62 4.83
C ILE A 170 4.49 -25.01 4.87
N THR A 171 5.13 -25.04 6.03
CA THR A 171 6.47 -24.48 6.25
C THR A 171 7.45 -25.58 6.65
N SER A 172 8.65 -25.56 6.07
CA SER A 172 9.74 -26.46 6.41
C SER A 172 11.09 -25.75 6.18
N LYS A 173 12.11 -26.17 6.90
CA LYS A 173 13.51 -25.77 6.61
C LYS A 173 14.00 -26.31 5.28
N ASN A 174 13.39 -27.38 4.78
CA ASN A 174 13.71 -28.04 3.51
C ASN A 174 12.53 -27.90 2.55
N GLU A 175 12.76 -27.23 1.43
CA GLU A 175 11.74 -26.98 0.40
C GLU A 175 11.14 -28.27 -0.17
N GLN A 176 11.98 -29.29 -0.43
CA GLN A 176 11.51 -30.57 -0.98
C GLN A 176 10.55 -31.29 -0.01
N SER A 177 10.81 -31.21 1.30
CA SER A 177 9.93 -31.77 2.31
C SER A 177 8.58 -31.03 2.34
N ALA A 178 8.60 -29.69 2.28
CA ALA A 178 7.37 -28.90 2.21
C ALA A 178 6.55 -29.23 0.96
N ALA A 179 7.20 -29.30 -0.19
CA ALA A 179 6.56 -29.66 -1.45
C ALA A 179 5.93 -31.07 -1.41
N LYS A 180 6.65 -32.06 -0.87
CA LYS A 180 6.14 -33.43 -0.71
C LYS A 180 4.86 -33.47 0.13
N GLU A 181 4.87 -32.80 1.29
CA GLU A 181 3.67 -32.73 2.15
C GLU A 181 2.52 -32.00 1.47
N ALA A 182 2.79 -30.91 0.75
CA ALA A 182 1.78 -30.19 -0.03
C ALA A 182 1.10 -31.10 -1.07
N PHE A 183 1.89 -31.91 -1.80
CA PHE A 183 1.35 -32.89 -2.75
C PHE A 183 0.53 -34.01 -2.07
N VAL A 184 0.96 -34.48 -0.89
CA VAL A 184 0.20 -35.47 -0.10
C VAL A 184 -1.16 -34.92 0.32
N ILE A 185 -1.21 -33.69 0.82
CA ILE A 185 -2.44 -33.02 1.24
C ILE A 185 -3.35 -32.80 0.02
N LYS A 186 -2.80 -32.26 -1.09
CA LYS A 186 -3.55 -32.04 -2.33
C LYS A 186 -4.24 -33.30 -2.88
N ARG A 187 -3.66 -34.49 -2.65
CA ARG A 187 -4.27 -35.75 -3.11
C ARG A 187 -5.39 -36.26 -2.20
N LYS A 188 -5.46 -35.77 -0.96
CA LYS A 188 -6.46 -36.18 0.01
C LYS A 188 -7.68 -35.26 0.04
N LEU A 189 -7.57 -34.07 -0.53
CA LEU A 189 -8.64 -33.10 -0.76
C LEU A 189 -9.29 -33.31 -2.12
#